data_01a7368c7a1587afdbde540e4b259ca6
#
_entry.id   01a7368c7a1587afdbde540e4b259ca6
#
_cell.length_a   1.000
_cell.length_b   1.000
_cell.length_c   1.000
_cell.angle_alpha   90.00
_cell.angle_beta   90.00
_cell.angle_gamma   90.00
#
_symmetry.space_group_name_H-M   'P 1'
#
loop_
_entity.id
_entity.type
_entity.pdbx_description
1 polymer ?
#
loop_
_entity_poly.entity_id
_entity_poly.type
_entity_poly.pdbx_seq_one_letter_code
_entity_poly.pdbx_strand_id
1 'polypeptide(L)'
;MSRIARILSTVAATVIVATTASGQDGKVASPADGHTIHVTAPHVVAGKVMGPYHHYCKVLAPEPVIECLCYESSDPSARLEQIEYIIAKSITRTGAVSLANWNRNWHDHQQEIATGRVQVHDLPPDKAKEVADLVATTDGIIFHLWSHDEKVPSGHAIVAQSVGHVNLKESEFKKGTTNTAAAKPAGR
;
A
#
# COMPACT_ATOMS: atom_id res chain seq x y z
N MET A 1 -85.27 0.65 8.28
CA MET A 1 -84.68 1.99 8.00
C MET A 1 -83.28 1.97 8.50
N SER A 2 -82.33 1.72 7.58
CA SER A 2 -80.90 1.56 7.89
C SER A 2 -80.18 2.89 7.61
N ARG A 3 -79.50 3.44 8.61
CA ARG A 3 -78.62 4.64 8.45
C ARG A 3 -77.23 4.17 8.24
N ILE A 4 -76.71 4.41 7.00
CA ILE A 4 -75.36 4.16 6.66
C ILE A 4 -74.53 5.41 7.05
N ALA A 5 -73.70 5.26 8.07
CA ALA A 5 -72.69 6.28 8.44
C ALA A 5 -71.51 6.22 7.47
N ARG A 6 -71.28 7.32 6.74
CA ARG A 6 -70.10 7.51 5.92
C ARG A 6 -68.96 7.98 6.81
N ILE A 7 -67.92 7.18 6.92
CA ILE A 7 -66.64 7.56 7.55
C ILE A 7 -65.82 8.28 6.49
N LEU A 8 -65.62 9.59 6.65
CA LEU A 8 -64.62 10.32 5.87
C LEU A 8 -63.23 10.08 6.47
N SER A 9 -62.42 9.31 5.77
CA SER A 9 -60.97 9.20 6.09
C SER A 9 -60.25 10.40 5.51
N THR A 10 -59.81 11.30 6.35
CA THR A 10 -58.86 12.37 5.99
C THR A 10 -57.47 11.80 5.89
N VAL A 11 -56.94 11.68 4.67
CA VAL A 11 -55.53 11.35 4.43
C VAL A 11 -54.75 12.62 4.64
N ALA A 12 -54.01 12.70 5.72
CA ALA A 12 -53.04 13.75 5.95
C ALA A 12 -51.79 13.46 5.09
N ALA A 13 -51.61 14.21 4.03
CA ALA A 13 -50.39 14.14 3.24
C ALA A 13 -49.25 14.82 4.01
N THR A 14 -48.35 14.03 4.58
CA THR A 14 -47.13 14.51 5.19
C THR A 14 -46.18 14.94 4.06
N VAL A 15 -46.03 16.22 3.82
CA VAL A 15 -45.00 16.77 2.92
C VAL A 15 -43.66 16.62 3.62
N ILE A 16 -42.86 15.63 3.19
CA ILE A 16 -41.45 15.55 3.56
C ILE A 16 -40.73 16.63 2.79
N VAL A 17 -40.46 17.75 3.43
CA VAL A 17 -39.49 18.75 2.91
C VAL A 17 -38.14 18.10 3.02
N ALA A 18 -37.62 17.57 1.90
CA ALA A 18 -36.24 17.22 1.77
C ALA A 18 -35.43 18.52 1.81
N THR A 19 -34.89 18.87 2.96
CA THR A 19 -33.83 19.87 3.05
C THR A 19 -32.63 19.29 2.32
N THR A 20 -32.40 19.74 1.08
CA THR A 20 -31.11 19.57 0.44
C THR A 20 -30.10 20.35 1.27
N ALA A 21 -29.45 19.66 2.21
CA ALA A 21 -28.21 20.14 2.76
C ALA A 21 -27.28 20.29 1.56
N SER A 22 -27.01 21.54 1.16
CA SER A 22 -25.90 21.86 0.27
C SER A 22 -24.65 21.42 1.02
N GLY A 23 -24.22 20.18 0.72
CA GLY A 23 -22.98 19.64 1.24
C GLY A 23 -21.87 20.56 0.77
N GLN A 24 -21.24 21.26 1.69
CA GLN A 24 -19.83 21.57 1.51
C GLN A 24 -19.20 20.24 1.20
N ASP A 25 -18.49 20.13 0.06
CA ASP A 25 -17.65 19.01 -0.30
C ASP A 25 -16.44 18.94 0.64
N GLY A 26 -16.72 18.78 1.92
CA GLY A 26 -15.74 18.47 2.95
C GLY A 26 -15.41 17.00 2.84
N LYS A 27 -14.43 16.64 2.01
CA LYS A 27 -13.86 15.31 2.02
C LYS A 27 -13.51 14.94 3.47
N VAL A 28 -14.15 13.92 4.00
CA VAL A 28 -13.80 13.41 5.33
C VAL A 28 -12.38 12.88 5.26
N ALA A 29 -11.48 13.38 6.10
CA ALA A 29 -10.11 12.92 6.17
C ALA A 29 -10.07 11.42 6.46
N SER A 30 -9.35 10.68 5.64
CA SER A 30 -9.22 9.23 5.72
C SER A 30 -7.76 8.83 5.88
N PRO A 31 -7.45 7.75 6.63
CA PRO A 31 -6.09 7.19 6.62
C PRO A 31 -5.55 6.89 5.23
N ALA A 32 -6.42 6.56 4.26
CA ALA A 32 -6.03 6.32 2.87
C ALA A 32 -5.52 7.58 2.16
N ASP A 33 -5.93 8.77 2.57
CA ASP A 33 -5.51 10.03 1.94
C ASP A 33 -4.01 10.32 2.05
N GLY A 34 -3.31 9.65 2.97
CA GLY A 34 -1.87 9.78 3.16
C GLY A 34 -1.00 8.96 2.22
N HIS A 35 -1.57 8.13 1.36
CA HIS A 35 -0.83 7.28 0.41
C HIS A 35 -0.54 8.08 -0.87
N THR A 36 0.43 8.99 -0.78
CA THR A 36 0.73 9.97 -1.83
C THR A 36 2.03 9.72 -2.60
N ILE A 37 2.86 8.79 -2.15
CA ILE A 37 4.09 8.41 -2.85
C ILE A 37 3.73 7.31 -3.84
N HIS A 38 3.95 7.57 -5.14
CA HIS A 38 3.62 6.62 -6.21
C HIS A 38 4.87 6.00 -6.80
N VAL A 39 4.96 4.68 -6.72
CA VAL A 39 6.03 3.89 -7.35
C VAL A 39 5.45 2.71 -8.10
N THR A 40 6.21 2.15 -9.05
CA THR A 40 5.86 0.89 -9.71
C THR A 40 6.98 -0.12 -9.60
N ALA A 41 6.61 -1.37 -9.37
CA ALA A 41 7.54 -2.51 -9.37
C ALA A 41 6.84 -3.81 -9.82
N PRO A 42 7.52 -4.71 -10.53
CA PRO A 42 7.03 -6.05 -10.80
C PRO A 42 7.30 -6.98 -9.61
N HIS A 43 6.39 -7.92 -9.37
CA HIS A 43 6.52 -8.91 -8.30
C HIS A 43 6.45 -10.34 -8.81
N VAL A 44 6.98 -11.29 -8.02
CA VAL A 44 6.84 -12.73 -8.27
C VAL A 44 5.72 -13.26 -7.39
N VAL A 45 4.62 -13.65 -7.98
CA VAL A 45 3.45 -14.23 -7.30
C VAL A 45 3.30 -15.68 -7.73
N ALA A 46 3.36 -16.61 -6.79
CA ALA A 46 3.28 -18.06 -7.07
C ALA A 46 4.24 -18.51 -8.19
N GLY A 47 5.46 -17.95 -8.22
CA GLY A 47 6.49 -18.27 -9.21
C GLY A 47 6.34 -17.57 -10.57
N LYS A 48 5.35 -16.70 -10.75
CA LYS A 48 5.15 -15.92 -12.00
C LYS A 48 5.48 -14.45 -11.76
N VAL A 49 6.17 -13.82 -12.71
CA VAL A 49 6.37 -12.37 -12.72
C VAL A 49 5.06 -11.71 -13.15
N MET A 50 4.57 -10.81 -12.32
CA MET A 50 3.34 -10.06 -12.51
C MET A 50 3.57 -8.55 -12.30
N GLY A 51 2.65 -7.72 -12.76
CA GLY A 51 2.76 -6.26 -12.71
C GLY A 51 3.37 -5.66 -13.99
N PRO A 52 3.95 -4.43 -13.93
CA PRO A 52 4.26 -3.72 -12.69
C PRO A 52 3.02 -3.31 -11.91
N TYR A 53 3.04 -3.48 -10.59
CA TYR A 53 2.00 -2.99 -9.71
C TYR A 53 2.24 -1.52 -9.37
N HIS A 54 1.16 -0.76 -9.24
CA HIS A 54 1.15 0.63 -8.82
C HIS A 54 1.01 0.71 -7.30
N HIS A 55 2.09 1.09 -6.63
CA HIS A 55 2.15 1.25 -5.19
C HIS A 55 1.86 2.69 -4.83
N TYR A 56 0.84 2.90 -4.03
CA TYR A 56 0.57 4.19 -3.37
C TYR A 56 0.96 4.05 -1.92
N CYS A 57 1.98 4.79 -1.49
CA CYS A 57 2.68 4.57 -0.23
C CYS A 57 2.55 5.76 0.72
N LYS A 58 2.58 5.44 2.02
CA LYS A 58 2.50 6.37 3.14
C LYS A 58 3.56 6.05 4.18
N VAL A 59 4.33 7.05 4.58
CA VAL A 59 5.30 6.93 5.68
C VAL A 59 4.59 6.98 7.03
N LEU A 60 4.73 5.94 7.83
CA LEU A 60 4.11 5.80 9.15
C LEU A 60 5.03 6.24 10.28
N ALA A 61 6.35 6.11 10.12
CA ALA A 61 7.34 6.46 11.13
C ALA A 61 8.63 7.01 10.49
N PRO A 62 9.39 7.89 11.21
CA PRO A 62 10.63 8.51 10.69
C PRO A 62 11.78 7.52 10.46
N GLU A 63 11.95 6.52 11.29
CA GLU A 63 12.71 5.32 10.96
C GLU A 63 11.81 4.52 10.04
N PRO A 64 12.12 4.41 8.72
CA PRO A 64 11.08 4.18 7.75
C PRO A 64 10.31 2.89 8.02
N VAL A 65 9.04 3.07 8.37
CA VAL A 65 7.97 2.09 8.29
C VAL A 65 6.97 2.70 7.31
N ILE A 66 6.85 2.10 6.14
CA ILE A 66 6.03 2.59 5.04
C ILE A 66 5.01 1.52 4.71
N GLU A 67 3.77 1.95 4.52
CA GLU A 67 2.66 1.10 4.06
C GLU A 67 2.33 1.48 2.62
N CYS A 68 2.23 0.47 1.74
CA CYS A 68 1.86 0.65 0.36
C CYS A 68 0.62 -0.17 0.00
N LEU A 69 -0.33 0.48 -0.65
CA LEU A 69 -1.48 -0.14 -1.30
C LEU A 69 -1.11 -0.37 -2.76
N CYS A 70 -1.13 -1.63 -3.21
CA CYS A 70 -0.65 -2.01 -4.54
C CYS A 70 -1.81 -2.42 -5.44
N TYR A 71 -1.96 -1.70 -6.55
CA TYR A 71 -3.03 -1.87 -7.52
C TYR A 71 -2.50 -2.41 -8.85
N GLU A 72 -3.37 -3.04 -9.62
CA GLU A 72 -3.04 -3.57 -10.96
C GLU A 72 -2.74 -2.47 -11.99
N SER A 73 -3.26 -1.26 -11.76
CA SER A 73 -3.04 -0.09 -12.63
C SER A 73 -3.24 1.20 -11.85
N SER A 74 -3.01 2.35 -12.50
CA SER A 74 -3.31 3.69 -11.97
C SER A 74 -4.74 4.15 -12.23
N ASP A 75 -5.60 3.32 -12.80
CA ASP A 75 -7.01 3.66 -13.01
C ASP A 75 -7.71 3.82 -11.65
N PRO A 76 -8.54 4.87 -11.45
CA PRO A 76 -9.27 5.07 -10.19
C PRO A 76 -10.20 3.91 -9.79
N SER A 77 -10.60 3.06 -10.75
CA SER A 77 -11.40 1.85 -10.51
C SER A 77 -10.54 0.58 -10.35
N ALA A 78 -9.21 0.70 -10.43
CA ALA A 78 -8.30 -0.43 -10.28
C ALA A 78 -8.47 -1.12 -8.93
N ARG A 79 -8.33 -2.43 -8.97
CA ARG A 79 -8.49 -3.27 -7.81
C ARG A 79 -7.22 -3.30 -6.96
N LEU A 80 -7.38 -3.20 -5.63
CA LEU A 80 -6.30 -3.47 -4.69
C LEU A 80 -5.99 -4.97 -4.72
N GLU A 81 -4.78 -5.31 -5.13
CA GLU A 81 -4.35 -6.72 -5.21
C GLU A 81 -3.33 -7.10 -4.15
N GLN A 82 -2.54 -6.12 -3.67
CA GLN A 82 -1.48 -6.41 -2.69
C GLN A 82 -1.38 -5.28 -1.67
N ILE A 83 -0.81 -5.63 -0.51
CA ILE A 83 -0.31 -4.68 0.49
C ILE A 83 1.17 -4.98 0.68
N GLU A 84 2.01 -3.96 0.64
CA GLU A 84 3.42 -4.07 0.95
C GLU A 84 3.76 -3.22 2.16
N TYR A 85 4.54 -3.80 3.08
CA TYR A 85 5.23 -3.05 4.13
C TYR A 85 6.70 -2.94 3.79
N ILE A 86 7.18 -1.70 3.78
CA ILE A 86 8.56 -1.31 3.49
C ILE A 86 9.15 -0.82 4.80
N ILE A 87 10.14 -1.54 5.36
CA ILE A 87 10.60 -1.35 6.72
C ILE A 87 12.12 -1.20 6.76
N ALA A 88 12.62 -0.25 7.56
CA ALA A 88 14.04 -0.02 7.74
C ALA A 88 14.81 -1.32 8.06
N LYS A 89 15.96 -1.51 7.40
CA LYS A 89 16.86 -2.65 7.65
C LYS A 89 17.34 -2.69 9.11
N SER A 90 17.46 -1.55 9.77
CA SER A 90 17.77 -1.43 11.20
C SER A 90 16.72 -2.09 12.09
N ILE A 91 15.46 -2.16 11.64
CA ILE A 91 14.36 -2.83 12.35
C ILE A 91 14.32 -4.31 11.96
N THR A 92 14.26 -4.63 10.68
CA THR A 92 14.06 -6.00 10.18
C THR A 92 15.22 -6.92 10.52
N ARG A 93 16.47 -6.41 10.42
CA ARG A 93 17.70 -7.21 10.49
C ARG A 93 18.36 -7.25 11.87
N THR A 94 17.74 -6.65 12.89
CA THR A 94 18.23 -6.62 14.28
C THR A 94 17.54 -7.61 15.22
N GLY A 95 16.93 -8.65 14.66
CA GLY A 95 16.29 -9.75 15.42
C GLY A 95 14.76 -9.79 15.32
N ALA A 96 14.12 -8.75 14.75
CA ALA A 96 12.67 -8.78 14.50
C ALA A 96 12.29 -9.83 13.46
N VAL A 97 13.15 -10.05 12.46
CA VAL A 97 12.98 -11.06 11.42
C VAL A 97 14.19 -11.99 11.44
N SER A 98 13.96 -13.31 11.50
CA SER A 98 15.06 -14.28 11.35
C SER A 98 15.55 -14.33 9.91
N LEU A 99 16.85 -14.62 9.68
CA LEU A 99 17.40 -14.73 8.33
C LEU A 99 16.65 -15.76 7.47
N ALA A 100 16.23 -16.88 8.05
CA ALA A 100 15.47 -17.90 7.32
C ALA A 100 14.10 -17.39 6.86
N ASN A 101 13.42 -16.59 7.70
CA ASN A 101 12.16 -15.96 7.34
C ASN A 101 12.39 -14.85 6.30
N TRP A 102 13.44 -14.07 6.47
CA TRP A 102 13.81 -13.00 5.54
C TRP A 102 14.05 -13.57 4.13
N ASN A 103 14.92 -14.59 4.01
CA ASN A 103 15.24 -15.21 2.72
C ASN A 103 14.02 -15.85 2.03
N ARG A 104 12.97 -16.19 2.77
CA ARG A 104 11.76 -16.80 2.22
C ARG A 104 10.73 -15.76 1.79
N ASN A 105 10.54 -14.71 2.58
CA ASN A 105 9.36 -13.88 2.51
C ASN A 105 9.66 -12.38 2.32
N TRP A 106 10.89 -11.95 2.53
CA TRP A 106 11.30 -10.56 2.46
C TRP A 106 12.23 -10.33 1.28
N HIS A 107 12.41 -9.09 0.89
CA HIS A 107 13.36 -8.69 -0.15
C HIS A 107 14.07 -7.39 0.21
N ASP A 108 15.22 -7.14 -0.45
CA ASP A 108 16.03 -5.96 -0.29
C ASP A 108 15.74 -4.97 -1.42
N HIS A 109 15.14 -3.83 -1.11
CA HIS A 109 14.85 -2.80 -2.11
C HIS A 109 16.10 -2.24 -2.79
N GLN A 110 17.27 -2.31 -2.16
CA GLN A 110 18.51 -1.92 -2.81
C GLN A 110 18.78 -2.77 -4.07
N GLN A 111 18.42 -4.06 -4.05
CA GLN A 111 18.57 -4.95 -5.20
C GLN A 111 17.64 -4.53 -6.35
N GLU A 112 16.43 -4.08 -6.05
CA GLU A 112 15.46 -3.65 -7.06
C GLU A 112 15.82 -2.29 -7.66
N ILE A 113 16.18 -1.32 -6.81
CA ILE A 113 16.58 0.03 -7.24
C ILE A 113 17.84 -0.02 -8.09
N ALA A 114 18.85 -0.81 -7.69
CA ALA A 114 20.08 -0.98 -8.44
C ALA A 114 19.87 -1.54 -9.86
N THR A 115 18.76 -2.23 -10.09
CA THR A 115 18.39 -2.83 -11.38
C THR A 115 17.34 -2.04 -12.15
N GLY A 116 16.89 -0.88 -11.63
CA GLY A 116 15.88 -0.03 -12.24
C GLY A 116 14.47 -0.62 -12.28
N ARG A 117 14.18 -1.64 -11.45
CA ARG A 117 12.86 -2.28 -11.40
C ARG A 117 11.83 -1.46 -10.65
N VAL A 118 12.27 -0.68 -9.66
CA VAL A 118 11.43 0.32 -8.98
C VAL A 118 11.50 1.63 -9.75
N GLN A 119 10.36 2.19 -10.10
CA GLN A 119 10.24 3.50 -10.72
C GLN A 119 9.39 4.41 -9.84
N VAL A 120 9.89 5.60 -9.55
CA VAL A 120 9.17 6.62 -8.78
C VAL A 120 8.46 7.55 -9.77
N HIS A 121 7.19 7.82 -9.52
CA HIS A 121 6.33 8.62 -10.40
C HIS A 121 5.90 9.93 -9.73
N ASP A 122 5.40 10.85 -10.55
CA ASP A 122 4.70 12.07 -10.12
C ASP A 122 5.55 13.04 -9.26
N LEU A 123 6.88 12.89 -9.29
CA LEU A 123 7.83 13.72 -8.58
C LEU A 123 8.91 14.29 -9.51
N PRO A 124 9.46 15.48 -9.22
CA PRO A 124 10.68 15.97 -9.86
C PRO A 124 11.84 14.99 -9.66
N PRO A 125 12.82 14.94 -10.59
CA PRO A 125 13.90 13.94 -10.56
C PRO A 125 14.72 13.91 -9.27
N ASP A 126 14.97 15.05 -8.66
CA ASP A 126 15.68 15.17 -7.37
C ASP A 126 14.85 14.55 -6.23
N LYS A 127 13.56 14.77 -6.19
CA LYS A 127 12.64 14.19 -5.20
C LYS A 127 12.42 12.70 -5.44
N ALA A 128 12.31 12.26 -6.68
CA ALA A 128 12.24 10.86 -7.04
C ALA A 128 13.51 10.11 -6.56
N LYS A 129 14.69 10.73 -6.73
CA LYS A 129 15.94 10.18 -6.21
C LYS A 129 15.95 10.10 -4.67
N GLU A 130 15.49 11.12 -3.96
CA GLU A 130 15.40 11.10 -2.49
C GLU A 130 14.53 9.94 -2.00
N VAL A 131 13.38 9.69 -2.66
CA VAL A 131 12.50 8.55 -2.37
C VAL A 131 13.23 7.24 -2.65
N ALA A 132 13.87 7.09 -3.79
CA ALA A 132 14.62 5.88 -4.14
C ALA A 132 15.76 5.61 -3.14
N ASP A 133 16.52 6.62 -2.76
CA ASP A 133 17.59 6.52 -1.76
C ASP A 133 17.04 6.07 -0.39
N LEU A 134 15.88 6.59 0.03
CA LEU A 134 15.22 6.17 1.26
C LEU A 134 14.79 4.71 1.18
N VAL A 135 14.10 4.33 0.10
CA VAL A 135 13.60 2.96 -0.10
C VAL A 135 14.76 1.96 -0.18
N ALA A 136 15.92 2.33 -0.75
CA ALA A 136 17.12 1.48 -0.78
C ALA A 136 17.64 1.09 0.62
N THR A 137 17.28 1.84 1.67
CA THR A 137 17.65 1.53 3.07
C THR A 137 16.72 0.55 3.77
N THR A 138 15.74 0.01 3.04
CA THR A 138 14.65 -0.79 3.59
C THR A 138 14.59 -2.19 3.01
N ASP A 139 13.88 -3.06 3.73
CA ASP A 139 13.41 -4.37 3.27
C ASP A 139 11.89 -4.32 3.06
N GLY A 140 11.38 -5.10 2.12
CA GLY A 140 9.94 -5.22 1.85
C GLY A 140 9.37 -6.59 2.14
N ILE A 141 8.07 -6.62 2.47
CA ILE A 141 7.25 -7.83 2.50
C ILE A 141 5.91 -7.57 1.82
N ILE A 142 5.55 -8.43 0.86
CA ILE A 142 4.38 -8.24 0.00
C ILE A 142 3.33 -9.31 0.33
N PHE A 143 2.12 -8.88 0.66
CA PHE A 143 0.97 -9.75 0.83
C PHE A 143 0.05 -9.63 -0.38
N HIS A 144 0.05 -10.65 -1.21
CA HIS A 144 -0.85 -10.73 -2.37
C HIS A 144 -2.20 -11.30 -1.91
N LEU A 145 -3.23 -10.47 -2.03
CA LEU A 145 -4.55 -10.71 -1.43
C LEU A 145 -5.58 -11.23 -2.44
N TRP A 146 -5.35 -10.89 -3.70
CA TRP A 146 -6.34 -11.09 -4.75
C TRP A 146 -5.66 -11.33 -6.09
N SER A 147 -5.87 -12.48 -6.69
CA SER A 147 -5.36 -12.78 -8.01
C SER A 147 -6.14 -12.05 -9.10
N HIS A 148 -5.44 -11.57 -10.12
CA HIS A 148 -6.03 -10.87 -11.28
C HIS A 148 -7.16 -11.67 -11.95
N ASP A 149 -7.02 -12.99 -12.02
CA ASP A 149 -7.99 -13.88 -12.69
C ASP A 149 -9.19 -14.24 -11.81
N GLU A 150 -9.20 -13.83 -10.54
CA GLU A 150 -10.27 -14.15 -9.60
C GLU A 150 -11.38 -13.09 -9.63
N LYS A 151 -12.64 -13.54 -9.58
CA LYS A 151 -13.80 -12.65 -9.45
C LYS A 151 -14.02 -12.16 -8.02
N VAL A 152 -13.54 -12.93 -7.05
CA VAL A 152 -13.59 -12.66 -5.61
C VAL A 152 -12.32 -13.18 -4.98
N PRO A 153 -11.84 -12.61 -3.84
CA PRO A 153 -10.68 -13.15 -3.15
C PRO A 153 -10.93 -14.60 -2.71
N SER A 154 -9.95 -15.48 -2.98
CA SER A 154 -10.03 -16.90 -2.59
C SER A 154 -9.96 -17.15 -1.08
N GLY A 155 -9.57 -16.14 -0.30
CA GLY A 155 -9.33 -16.24 1.13
C GLY A 155 -7.91 -16.70 1.51
N HIS A 156 -7.03 -16.87 0.53
CA HIS A 156 -5.64 -17.25 0.74
C HIS A 156 -4.71 -16.12 0.31
N ALA A 157 -4.11 -15.42 1.28
CA ALA A 157 -3.04 -14.50 0.99
C ALA A 157 -1.75 -15.28 0.65
N ILE A 158 -1.05 -14.84 -0.39
CA ILE A 158 0.25 -15.37 -0.81
C ILE A 158 1.30 -14.32 -0.46
N VAL A 159 2.40 -14.71 0.19
CA VAL A 159 3.54 -13.83 0.31
C VAL A 159 4.26 -13.84 -1.04
N ALA A 160 4.22 -12.71 -1.72
CA ALA A 160 4.90 -12.48 -2.99
C ALA A 160 6.36 -12.08 -2.74
N GLN A 161 7.18 -12.14 -3.79
CA GLN A 161 8.60 -11.81 -3.72
C GLN A 161 8.96 -10.76 -4.77
N SER A 162 10.03 -10.01 -4.55
CA SER A 162 10.54 -9.11 -5.59
C SER A 162 11.18 -9.87 -6.73
N VAL A 163 11.15 -9.28 -7.92
CA VAL A 163 11.83 -9.87 -9.09
C VAL A 163 13.34 -9.74 -8.91
N GLY A 164 14.04 -10.88 -8.97
CA GLY A 164 15.49 -10.94 -8.78
C GLY A 164 15.93 -10.91 -7.32
N HIS A 165 15.04 -11.27 -6.39
CA HIS A 165 15.40 -11.53 -5.00
C HIS A 165 16.59 -12.49 -4.91
N VAL A 166 17.55 -12.14 -4.07
CA VAL A 166 18.75 -12.96 -3.78
C VAL A 166 18.80 -13.22 -2.28
N ASN A 167 18.89 -14.50 -1.92
CA ASN A 167 19.08 -14.90 -0.53
C ASN A 167 20.38 -14.31 0.04
N LEU A 168 20.30 -13.78 1.24
CA LEU A 168 21.46 -13.25 1.96
C LEU A 168 22.11 -14.31 2.83
N LYS A 169 23.44 -14.22 2.98
CA LYS A 169 24.20 -14.89 4.02
C LYS A 169 24.09 -14.09 5.32
N GLU A 170 24.38 -14.73 6.45
CA GLU A 170 24.28 -14.07 7.76
C GLU A 170 25.15 -12.80 7.87
N SER A 171 26.36 -12.83 7.30
CA SER A 171 27.25 -11.66 7.29
C SER A 171 26.70 -10.48 6.47
N GLU A 172 25.98 -10.74 5.38
CA GLU A 172 25.35 -9.73 4.53
C GLU A 172 24.08 -9.19 5.19
N PHE A 173 23.30 -10.08 5.79
CA PHE A 173 22.10 -9.71 6.55
C PHE A 173 22.45 -8.76 7.70
N LYS A 174 23.47 -9.07 8.50
CA LYS A 174 23.94 -8.22 9.59
C LYS A 174 24.56 -6.90 9.14
N LYS A 175 25.24 -6.85 8.00
CA LYS A 175 25.81 -5.62 7.45
C LYS A 175 24.75 -4.58 7.06
N GLY A 176 23.56 -5.02 6.66
CA GLY A 176 22.45 -4.13 6.35
C GLY A 176 22.02 -3.24 7.51
N THR A 177 22.33 -3.64 8.76
CA THR A 177 22.02 -2.85 9.96
C THR A 177 22.97 -1.67 10.19
N THR A 178 24.19 -1.70 9.64
CA THR A 178 25.22 -0.68 9.86
C THR A 178 25.19 0.47 8.86
N ASN A 179 24.50 0.31 7.73
CA ASN A 179 24.37 1.32 6.68
C ASN A 179 23.22 2.33 6.89
N THR A 180 22.58 2.32 8.04
CA THR A 180 21.67 3.38 8.48
C THR A 180 22.45 4.57 9.03
N ALA A 181 23.47 5.02 8.31
CA ALA A 181 24.13 6.27 8.62
C ALA A 181 23.21 7.43 8.24
N ALA A 182 22.53 7.96 9.24
CA ALA A 182 22.17 9.35 9.37
C ALA A 182 21.53 10.00 8.11
N ALA A 183 20.26 9.78 7.92
CA ALA A 183 19.43 10.84 7.37
C ALA A 183 19.48 11.99 8.42
N LYS A 184 20.39 12.94 8.21
CA LYS A 184 20.46 14.18 9.00
C LYS A 184 19.09 14.84 8.91
N PRO A 185 18.38 15.13 10.00
CA PRO A 185 17.11 15.81 9.92
C PRO A 185 17.34 17.13 9.20
N ALA A 186 16.55 17.37 8.15
CA ALA A 186 16.48 18.68 7.50
C ALA A 186 16.18 19.70 8.59
N GLY A 187 17.09 20.66 8.78
CA GLY A 187 16.97 21.71 9.77
C GLY A 187 15.66 22.46 9.62
N ARG A 188 15.15 22.89 10.76
CA ARG A 188 13.96 23.71 10.94
C ARG A 188 14.07 25.03 10.17
#